data_e3863081fbaea1d35a34b67fdfa05fc4
#
_entry.id   e3863081fbaea1d35a34b67fdfa05fc4
#
_cell.length_a   1.000
_cell.length_b   1.000
_cell.length_c   1.000
_cell.angle_alpha   90.00
_cell.angle_beta   90.00
_cell.angle_gamma   90.00
#
_symmetry.space_group_name_H-M   'P 1'
#
loop_
_entity.id
_entity.type
_entity.pdbx_description
1 polymer ?
#
loop_
_entity_poly.entity_id
_entity_poly.type
_entity_poly.pdbx_seq_one_letter_code
_entity_poly.pdbx_strand_id
1 'polypeptide(L)'
;MLKRSLLLMALMIGFTSTLSAEEQEVQNTQQEKKTIELPQWVKDIKFSGYGMLQYIGQDPEGNHSNTFNLRLARFILDGKIGDFDWRAQIQGTNATGPGQPTVQLVDLYAEWRRYPEFKIRAGQFKRCFTFENPTHPITQGWRGYADVINKLSAFGDRTGERSSGGRDIGIQFSGDLFPNANGRRILHYQVGVYNGEGVNTKDYDNRKDFIAGIWVMPIKGLRIGAFGWTGSRGQMVDPNLTDPVTGEAKTRSVEKNRYCLSIEYDLNDYTFRGEYVHSQGWGAASPGNNVRAIDYSKGDKADGWYVFGIVPLIKGKLFAKARYQCYRNQKDWETSVNQVECGLNYKFTKNLEIHAEYSHVNDRTLAEGKHNYNLIDVELDFRF
;
A
#
# COMPACT_ATOMS: atom_id res chain seq x y z
N MET A 1 26.14 -26.16 -5.53
CA MET A 1 25.15 -25.13 -5.18
C MET A 1 25.60 -24.12 -4.13
N LEU A 2 26.61 -24.42 -3.32
CA LEU A 2 27.07 -23.51 -2.23
C LEU A 2 27.88 -22.27 -2.67
N LYS A 3 28.43 -22.26 -3.87
CA LYS A 3 29.28 -21.13 -4.36
C LYS A 3 28.49 -19.91 -4.88
N ARG A 4 27.17 -20.03 -5.12
CA ARG A 4 26.32 -18.93 -5.61
C ARG A 4 25.69 -18.09 -4.49
N SER A 5 25.53 -18.67 -3.30
CA SER A 5 24.95 -17.96 -2.14
C SER A 5 25.91 -17.00 -1.45
N LEU A 6 27.23 -17.22 -1.59
CA LEU A 6 28.25 -16.33 -1.01
C LEU A 6 28.47 -15.04 -1.82
N LEU A 7 28.08 -15.01 -3.08
CA LEU A 7 28.29 -13.81 -3.93
C LEU A 7 27.24 -12.72 -3.67
N LEU A 8 26.03 -13.10 -3.26
CA LEU A 8 24.97 -12.12 -2.89
C LEU A 8 25.23 -11.47 -1.52
N MET A 9 25.90 -12.16 -0.62
CA MET A 9 26.24 -11.60 0.70
C MET A 9 27.45 -10.66 0.64
N ALA A 10 28.35 -10.84 -0.29
CA ALA A 10 29.51 -9.97 -0.49
C ALA A 10 29.16 -8.60 -1.08
N LEU A 11 28.03 -8.46 -1.78
CA LEU A 11 27.56 -7.20 -2.34
C LEU A 11 26.96 -6.23 -1.30
N MET A 12 26.60 -6.70 -0.12
CA MET A 12 26.05 -5.87 0.96
C MET A 12 27.09 -5.40 2.00
N ILE A 13 28.30 -5.92 1.99
CA ILE A 13 29.33 -5.60 3.00
C ILE A 13 30.41 -4.63 2.47
N GLY A 14 30.37 -4.28 1.19
CA GLY A 14 31.41 -3.45 0.53
C GLY A 14 31.30 -1.93 0.76
N PHE A 15 30.43 -1.42 1.64
CA PHE A 15 30.18 0.02 1.78
C PHE A 15 30.69 0.68 3.08
N THR A 16 31.50 0.01 3.88
CA THR A 16 32.09 0.67 5.05
C THR A 16 33.57 0.36 5.17
N SER A 17 34.40 1.10 4.50
CA SER A 17 35.78 1.42 4.96
C SER A 17 36.49 2.27 3.92
N THR A 18 36.58 3.57 4.13
CA THR A 18 37.72 4.41 3.82
C THR A 18 37.57 5.78 4.45
N LEU A 19 38.20 5.95 5.60
CA LEU A 19 38.68 7.23 6.08
C LEU A 19 39.81 6.96 7.06
N SER A 20 41.04 6.92 6.57
CA SER A 20 42.24 7.38 7.28
C SER A 20 43.33 7.58 6.26
N ALA A 21 43.77 8.83 6.18
CA ALA A 21 44.90 9.25 5.39
C ALA A 21 46.19 8.93 6.15
N GLU A 22 47.13 8.27 5.47
CA GLU A 22 48.55 8.43 5.72
C GLU A 22 49.27 8.30 4.39
N GLU A 23 50.02 9.34 4.08
CA GLU A 23 50.93 9.43 2.94
C GLU A 23 52.06 8.40 3.08
N GLN A 24 52.23 7.52 2.10
CA GLN A 24 53.52 6.88 1.80
C GLN A 24 53.70 6.71 0.29
N GLU A 25 54.93 6.96 -0.11
CA GLU A 25 55.46 7.15 -1.44
C GLU A 25 55.09 6.12 -2.51
N VAL A 26 54.89 6.66 -3.69
CA VAL A 26 54.57 6.02 -4.95
C VAL A 26 55.66 5.05 -5.36
N GLN A 27 55.38 3.75 -5.42
CA GLN A 27 55.97 2.85 -6.38
C GLN A 27 54.89 2.43 -7.39
N ASN A 28 55.14 2.84 -8.61
CA ASN A 28 54.31 2.68 -9.78
C ASN A 28 54.18 1.18 -10.13
N THR A 29 53.10 0.55 -9.69
CA THR A 29 52.63 -0.73 -10.23
C THR A 29 51.24 -0.47 -10.78
N GLN A 30 51.15 -0.39 -12.10
CA GLN A 30 49.87 -0.41 -12.80
C GLN A 30 49.20 -1.75 -12.48
N GLN A 31 48.41 -1.78 -11.42
CA GLN A 31 47.39 -2.81 -11.27
C GLN A 31 46.32 -2.52 -12.32
N GLU A 32 46.30 -3.31 -13.38
CA GLU A 32 45.13 -3.40 -14.25
C GLU A 32 43.91 -3.60 -13.37
N LYS A 33 43.04 -2.57 -13.31
CA LYS A 33 41.67 -2.72 -12.75
C LYS A 33 41.00 -3.79 -13.60
N LYS A 34 41.01 -5.04 -13.15
CA LYS A 34 40.16 -6.09 -13.70
C LYS A 34 38.71 -5.62 -13.49
N THR A 35 38.18 -4.98 -14.49
CA THR A 35 36.74 -4.66 -14.55
C THR A 35 36.02 -6.00 -14.58
N ILE A 36 35.36 -6.37 -13.49
CA ILE A 36 34.49 -7.55 -13.45
C ILE A 36 33.32 -7.24 -14.37
N GLU A 37 33.31 -7.81 -15.55
CA GLU A 37 32.16 -7.73 -16.43
C GLU A 37 31.00 -8.52 -15.80
N LEU A 38 29.99 -7.78 -15.30
CA LEU A 38 28.78 -8.38 -14.79
C LEU A 38 27.99 -9.04 -15.94
N PRO A 39 27.43 -10.25 -15.74
CA PRO A 39 26.54 -10.88 -16.71
C PRO A 39 25.40 -9.95 -17.10
N GLN A 40 24.92 -10.03 -18.36
CA GLN A 40 23.89 -9.13 -18.88
C GLN A 40 22.62 -9.12 -18.00
N TRP A 41 22.21 -10.27 -17.48
CA TRP A 41 21.03 -10.36 -16.60
C TRP A 41 21.18 -9.58 -15.28
N VAL A 42 22.42 -9.32 -14.82
CA VAL A 42 22.70 -8.46 -13.65
C VAL A 42 22.63 -6.98 -14.06
N LYS A 43 23.08 -6.64 -15.26
CA LYS A 43 23.03 -5.27 -15.79
C LYS A 43 21.58 -4.80 -16.02
N ASP A 44 20.66 -5.74 -16.25
CA ASP A 44 19.25 -5.48 -16.50
C ASP A 44 18.43 -5.29 -15.19
N ILE A 45 19.05 -5.49 -14.01
CA ILE A 45 18.41 -5.24 -12.73
C ILE A 45 18.44 -3.75 -12.42
N LYS A 46 17.25 -3.17 -12.21
CA LYS A 46 17.08 -1.80 -11.74
C LYS A 46 16.87 -1.79 -10.23
N PHE A 47 17.84 -1.20 -9.53
CA PHE A 47 17.68 -0.85 -8.11
C PHE A 47 17.05 0.54 -7.98
N SER A 48 16.10 0.68 -7.09
CA SER A 48 15.47 1.95 -6.73
C SER A 48 14.93 1.87 -5.32
N GLY A 49 14.57 3.03 -4.76
CA GLY A 49 13.99 3.05 -3.44
C GLY A 49 13.49 4.43 -3.05
N TYR A 50 12.93 4.50 -1.85
CA TYR A 50 12.50 5.75 -1.25
C TYR A 50 12.38 5.66 0.26
N GLY A 51 12.49 6.82 0.90
CA GLY A 51 12.21 7.02 2.31
C GLY A 51 11.18 8.13 2.51
N MET A 52 10.36 7.97 3.54
CA MET A 52 9.31 8.90 3.96
C MET A 52 9.48 9.17 5.44
N LEU A 53 9.92 10.39 5.78
CA LEU A 53 10.11 10.86 7.15
C LEU A 53 8.93 11.77 7.50
N GLN A 54 8.26 11.51 8.60
CA GLN A 54 7.01 12.15 8.94
C GLN A 54 7.04 12.72 10.36
N TYR A 55 6.49 13.89 10.54
CA TYR A 55 6.08 14.45 11.83
C TYR A 55 4.56 14.53 11.87
N ILE A 56 3.95 13.95 12.89
CA ILE A 56 2.51 14.03 13.15
C ILE A 56 2.30 14.71 14.48
N GLY A 57 1.49 15.77 14.49
CA GLY A 57 0.93 16.37 15.69
C GLY A 57 -0.58 16.20 15.71
N GLN A 58 -1.17 15.81 16.84
CA GLN A 58 -2.61 15.71 17.01
C GLN A 58 -3.03 16.26 18.38
N ASP A 59 -4.22 16.83 18.42
CA ASP A 59 -4.79 17.45 19.60
C ASP A 59 -6.19 16.94 19.98
N PRO A 60 -6.45 15.62 19.99
CA PRO A 60 -7.70 15.16 20.53
C PRO A 60 -7.76 15.55 22.00
N GLU A 61 -8.89 16.03 22.45
CA GLU A 61 -9.09 16.50 23.81
C GLU A 61 -8.69 15.42 24.83
N GLY A 62 -7.71 15.76 25.69
CA GLY A 62 -7.15 14.86 26.70
C GLY A 62 -6.11 13.85 26.19
N ASN A 63 -5.68 13.91 24.94
CA ASN A 63 -4.66 13.01 24.38
C ASN A 63 -3.79 13.72 23.33
N HIS A 64 -3.12 14.78 23.73
CA HIS A 64 -2.15 15.46 22.88
C HIS A 64 -0.97 14.55 22.59
N SER A 65 -0.65 14.36 21.33
CA SER A 65 0.53 13.60 20.93
C SER A 65 1.25 14.26 19.77
N ASN A 66 2.56 14.15 19.77
CA ASN A 66 3.40 14.49 18.63
C ASN A 66 4.50 13.44 18.50
N THR A 67 4.87 13.14 17.28
CA THR A 67 5.90 12.10 17.04
C THR A 67 6.57 12.29 15.69
N PHE A 68 7.87 11.97 15.65
CA PHE A 68 8.59 11.73 14.41
C PHE A 68 8.53 10.24 14.06
N ASN A 69 8.20 9.95 12.81
CA ASN A 69 8.07 8.61 12.28
C ASN A 69 8.99 8.38 11.08
N LEU A 70 9.62 7.21 11.03
CA LEU A 70 10.01 6.61 9.77
C LEU A 70 8.78 5.89 9.20
N ARG A 71 7.99 6.62 8.39
CA ARG A 71 6.74 6.09 7.86
C ARG A 71 6.99 4.87 6.98
N LEU A 72 7.85 4.99 6.00
CA LEU A 72 8.26 3.90 5.11
C LEU A 72 9.68 4.12 4.61
N ALA A 73 10.45 3.04 4.56
CA ALA A 73 11.66 2.95 3.74
C ALA A 73 11.49 1.73 2.83
N ARG A 74 11.63 1.90 1.52
CA ARG A 74 11.48 0.81 0.55
C ARG A 74 12.68 0.68 -0.35
N PHE A 75 13.10 -0.56 -0.56
CA PHE A 75 14.15 -0.96 -1.49
C PHE A 75 13.52 -1.90 -2.51
N ILE A 76 13.72 -1.60 -3.78
CA ILE A 76 13.02 -2.23 -4.90
C ILE A 76 14.06 -2.73 -5.90
N LEU A 77 13.95 -3.99 -6.28
CA LEU A 77 14.66 -4.60 -7.39
C LEU A 77 13.64 -4.96 -8.46
N ASP A 78 13.81 -4.41 -9.64
CA ASP A 78 13.04 -4.75 -10.84
C ASP A 78 13.95 -5.37 -11.88
N GLY A 79 13.47 -6.39 -12.60
CA GLY A 79 14.23 -7.01 -13.66
C GLY A 79 13.33 -7.65 -14.72
N LYS A 80 13.98 -8.11 -15.81
CA LYS A 80 13.32 -8.78 -16.93
C LYS A 80 14.02 -10.07 -17.29
N ILE A 81 13.24 -11.08 -17.68
CA ILE A 81 13.72 -12.35 -18.22
C ILE A 81 12.79 -12.72 -19.39
N GLY A 82 13.20 -12.41 -20.62
CA GLY A 82 12.36 -12.60 -21.80
C GLY A 82 11.06 -11.77 -21.69
N ASP A 83 9.93 -12.43 -21.80
CA ASP A 83 8.59 -11.83 -21.69
C ASP A 83 8.12 -11.62 -20.25
N PHE A 84 8.95 -11.97 -19.26
CA PHE A 84 8.63 -11.84 -17.84
C PHE A 84 9.29 -10.61 -17.24
N ASP A 85 8.52 -9.78 -16.54
CA ASP A 85 9.02 -8.83 -15.56
C ASP A 85 8.94 -9.47 -14.17
N TRP A 86 9.87 -9.13 -13.30
CA TRP A 86 9.82 -9.53 -11.89
C TRP A 86 10.15 -8.35 -10.98
N ARG A 87 9.63 -8.42 -9.78
CA ARG A 87 9.92 -7.46 -8.71
C ARG A 87 10.18 -8.17 -7.40
N ALA A 88 11.20 -7.71 -6.66
CA ALA A 88 11.37 -7.96 -5.24
C ALA A 88 11.41 -6.62 -4.50
N GLN A 89 10.64 -6.49 -3.41
CA GLN A 89 10.57 -5.26 -2.63
C GLN A 89 10.55 -5.56 -1.14
N ILE A 90 11.44 -4.88 -0.40
CA ILE A 90 11.49 -4.90 1.06
C ILE A 90 11.00 -3.54 1.59
N GLN A 91 10.31 -3.58 2.72
CA GLN A 91 9.82 -2.39 3.42
C GLN A 91 10.33 -2.36 4.84
N GLY A 92 10.87 -1.21 5.25
CA GLY A 92 11.13 -0.86 6.64
C GLY A 92 10.15 0.20 7.14
N THR A 93 9.86 0.20 8.43
CA THR A 93 9.01 1.20 9.10
C THR A 93 9.36 1.23 10.60
N ASN A 94 8.87 2.22 11.34
CA ASN A 94 8.93 2.16 12.80
C ASN A 94 8.30 0.87 13.32
N ALA A 95 8.80 0.37 14.42
CA ALA A 95 8.08 -0.64 15.20
C ALA A 95 6.79 -0.01 15.76
N THR A 96 5.65 -0.61 15.44
CA THR A 96 4.33 -0.15 15.91
C THR A 96 3.88 -0.83 17.19
N GLY A 97 4.70 -1.73 17.73
CA GLY A 97 4.45 -2.46 18.96
C GLY A 97 5.28 -3.73 19.09
N PRO A 98 5.25 -4.38 20.25
CA PRO A 98 5.97 -5.64 20.48
C PRO A 98 5.59 -6.70 19.44
N GLY A 99 6.58 -7.41 18.91
CA GLY A 99 6.37 -8.48 17.91
C GLY A 99 6.03 -8.02 16.49
N GLN A 100 5.98 -6.72 16.22
CA GLN A 100 5.78 -6.21 14.87
C GLN A 100 7.13 -6.12 14.16
N PRO A 101 7.29 -6.75 12.96
CA PRO A 101 8.54 -6.65 12.23
C PRO A 101 8.72 -5.23 11.68
N THR A 102 9.89 -4.67 11.93
CA THR A 102 10.32 -3.38 11.36
C THR A 102 10.72 -3.51 9.90
N VAL A 103 11.09 -4.71 9.45
CA VAL A 103 11.46 -5.02 8.06
C VAL A 103 10.69 -6.24 7.57
N GLN A 104 10.14 -6.15 6.35
CA GLN A 104 9.39 -7.26 5.75
C GLN A 104 9.50 -7.27 4.23
N LEU A 105 9.43 -8.45 3.63
CA LEU A 105 9.22 -8.63 2.20
C LEU A 105 7.77 -8.23 1.88
N VAL A 106 7.57 -7.31 0.95
CA VAL A 106 6.22 -6.85 0.58
C VAL A 106 5.82 -7.24 -0.83
N ASP A 107 6.72 -7.20 -1.80
CA ASP A 107 6.48 -7.73 -3.14
C ASP A 107 7.53 -8.79 -3.49
N LEU A 108 7.07 -9.89 -4.03
CA LEU A 108 7.87 -10.88 -4.73
C LEU A 108 6.97 -11.55 -5.77
N TYR A 109 7.09 -11.12 -7.02
CA TYR A 109 6.25 -11.65 -8.10
C TYR A 109 6.99 -11.68 -9.43
N ALA A 110 6.48 -12.53 -10.33
CA ALA A 110 6.77 -12.49 -11.76
C ALA A 110 5.49 -12.19 -12.55
N GLU A 111 5.62 -11.44 -13.64
CA GLU A 111 4.53 -11.10 -14.53
C GLU A 111 4.89 -11.42 -15.98
N TRP A 112 4.19 -12.35 -16.60
CA TRP A 112 4.24 -12.55 -18.03
C TRP A 112 3.38 -11.51 -18.74
N ARG A 113 3.97 -10.79 -19.70
CA ARG A 113 3.31 -9.63 -20.34
C ARG A 113 3.60 -9.50 -21.83
N ARG A 114 3.69 -10.63 -22.51
CA ARG A 114 3.93 -10.64 -23.95
C ARG A 114 2.86 -9.89 -24.74
N TYR A 115 1.59 -9.98 -24.32
CA TYR A 115 0.46 -9.34 -24.96
C TYR A 115 -0.17 -8.28 -24.05
N PRO A 116 -0.42 -7.07 -24.56
CA PRO A 116 -1.12 -6.04 -23.79
C PRO A 116 -2.53 -6.47 -23.34
N GLU A 117 -3.19 -7.30 -24.16
CA GLU A 117 -4.54 -7.80 -23.93
C GLU A 117 -4.62 -8.87 -22.85
N PHE A 118 -3.50 -9.54 -22.53
CA PHE A 118 -3.48 -10.64 -21.59
C PHE A 118 -2.12 -10.74 -20.90
N LYS A 119 -2.13 -10.52 -19.59
CA LYS A 119 -0.96 -10.58 -18.70
C LYS A 119 -1.28 -11.51 -17.54
N ILE A 120 -0.27 -12.20 -17.02
CA ILE A 120 -0.39 -13.11 -15.87
C ILE A 120 0.64 -12.71 -14.85
N ARG A 121 0.21 -12.38 -13.64
CA ARG A 121 1.09 -12.09 -12.50
C ARG A 121 0.88 -13.13 -11.42
N ALA A 122 1.99 -13.69 -10.88
CA ALA A 122 1.96 -14.66 -9.80
C ALA A 122 3.00 -14.32 -8.73
N GLY A 123 2.65 -14.50 -7.46
CA GLY A 123 3.49 -14.22 -6.31
C GLY A 123 2.78 -13.40 -5.23
N GLN A 124 3.53 -12.59 -4.49
CA GLN A 124 3.01 -11.65 -3.52
C GLN A 124 3.05 -10.24 -4.08
N PHE A 125 1.89 -9.58 -4.17
CA PHE A 125 1.74 -8.24 -4.73
C PHE A 125 0.42 -7.59 -4.25
N LYS A 126 0.22 -6.30 -4.59
CA LYS A 126 -1.02 -5.60 -4.27
C LYS A 126 -2.21 -6.20 -5.03
N ARG A 127 -3.27 -6.49 -4.28
CA ARG A 127 -4.54 -6.99 -4.85
C ARG A 127 -5.17 -5.97 -5.81
N CYS A 128 -5.89 -6.46 -6.79
CA CYS A 128 -6.54 -5.66 -7.84
C CYS A 128 -7.88 -5.05 -7.38
N PHE A 129 -7.84 -4.24 -6.32
CA PHE A 129 -9.04 -3.63 -5.74
C PHE A 129 -8.80 -2.12 -5.52
N THR A 130 -9.76 -1.27 -5.94
CA THR A 130 -9.74 0.20 -5.94
C THR A 130 -8.71 0.84 -6.90
N PHE A 131 -8.80 2.15 -7.13
CA PHE A 131 -7.76 2.91 -7.84
C PHE A 131 -6.67 3.41 -6.90
N GLU A 132 -7.00 3.72 -5.64
CA GLU A 132 -6.03 4.27 -4.72
C GLU A 132 -5.05 3.21 -4.19
N ASN A 133 -5.53 2.02 -3.81
CA ASN A 133 -4.69 0.99 -3.19
C ASN A 133 -3.45 0.60 -4.02
N PRO A 134 -3.52 0.41 -5.37
CA PRO A 134 -2.35 0.10 -6.18
C PRO A 134 -1.31 1.21 -6.24
N THR A 135 -1.66 2.46 -5.91
CA THR A 135 -0.74 3.59 -5.96
C THR A 135 0.41 3.41 -4.97
N HIS A 136 1.64 3.77 -5.37
CA HIS A 136 2.75 3.78 -4.44
C HIS A 136 2.57 4.91 -3.41
N PRO A 137 2.80 4.67 -2.11
CA PRO A 137 2.67 5.70 -1.07
C PRO A 137 3.41 7.01 -1.42
N ILE A 138 4.63 6.91 -1.95
CA ILE A 138 5.45 8.08 -2.32
C ILE A 138 4.91 8.89 -3.52
N THR A 139 3.99 8.35 -4.31
CA THR A 139 3.38 9.05 -5.47
C THR A 139 1.93 9.43 -5.22
N GLN A 140 1.41 9.11 -4.06
CA GLN A 140 0.01 9.33 -3.71
C GLN A 140 -0.32 10.81 -3.50
N GLY A 141 0.68 11.60 -3.06
CA GLY A 141 0.53 13.03 -2.82
C GLY A 141 -0.17 13.37 -1.49
N TRP A 142 -0.46 12.39 -0.64
CA TRP A 142 -1.09 12.51 0.66
C TRP A 142 -0.30 11.75 1.73
N ARG A 143 -0.42 12.17 3.00
CA ARG A 143 0.17 11.46 4.16
C ARG A 143 -0.25 10.00 4.28
N GLY A 144 -1.38 9.62 3.69
CA GLY A 144 -1.90 8.26 3.75
C GLY A 144 -3.04 8.02 2.77
N TYR A 145 -3.39 6.75 2.61
CA TYR A 145 -4.62 6.39 1.92
C TYR A 145 -5.83 6.98 2.64
N ALA A 146 -6.91 7.23 1.89
CA ALA A 146 -8.17 7.56 2.51
C ALA A 146 -8.60 6.47 3.50
N ASP A 147 -9.26 6.85 4.60
CA ASP A 147 -9.62 5.92 5.69
C ASP A 147 -10.39 4.71 5.21
N VAL A 148 -11.33 4.91 4.29
CA VAL A 148 -12.10 3.80 3.71
C VAL A 148 -11.20 2.82 2.96
N ILE A 149 -10.20 3.31 2.23
CA ILE A 149 -9.23 2.45 1.52
C ILE A 149 -8.29 1.79 2.52
N ASN A 150 -7.81 2.52 3.51
CA ASN A 150 -6.93 1.98 4.55
C ASN A 150 -7.61 0.85 5.32
N LYS A 151 -8.88 1.02 5.70
CA LYS A 151 -9.66 0.08 6.52
C LYS A 151 -10.31 -1.06 5.74
N LEU A 152 -10.50 -0.92 4.41
CA LEU A 152 -11.21 -1.92 3.61
C LEU A 152 -10.34 -2.56 2.50
N SER A 153 -9.07 -2.16 2.33
CA SER A 153 -8.21 -2.78 1.32
C SER A 153 -6.71 -2.62 1.54
N ALA A 154 -6.25 -1.78 2.49
CA ALA A 154 -4.85 -1.41 2.59
C ALA A 154 -4.16 -1.83 3.92
N PHE A 155 -3.64 -0.88 4.70
CA PHE A 155 -2.80 -1.20 5.86
C PHE A 155 -3.57 -1.59 7.12
N GLY A 156 -4.72 -0.98 7.34
CA GLY A 156 -5.52 -1.11 8.56
C GLY A 156 -6.79 -1.92 8.35
N ASP A 157 -6.74 -2.97 7.54
CA ASP A 157 -7.94 -3.73 7.18
C ASP A 157 -8.75 -4.16 8.41
N ARG A 158 -10.06 -3.88 8.37
CA ARG A 158 -10.98 -4.11 9.48
C ARG A 158 -11.11 -5.57 9.90
N THR A 159 -10.80 -6.52 9.01
CA THR A 159 -10.81 -7.96 9.34
C THR A 159 -9.57 -8.39 10.11
N GLY A 160 -8.67 -7.47 10.43
CA GLY A 160 -7.45 -7.72 11.20
C GLY A 160 -6.31 -8.30 10.38
N GLU A 161 -6.45 -8.46 9.07
CA GLU A 161 -5.34 -8.93 8.24
C GLU A 161 -4.23 -7.88 8.17
N ARG A 162 -3.00 -8.36 8.08
CA ARG A 162 -1.84 -7.52 7.86
C ARG A 162 -1.51 -7.50 6.38
N SER A 163 -2.01 -6.51 5.67
CA SER A 163 -1.92 -6.49 4.22
C SER A 163 -0.75 -5.68 3.65
N SER A 164 -0.10 -4.84 4.48
CA SER A 164 0.96 -3.91 4.05
C SER A 164 0.62 -3.17 2.75
N GLY A 165 -0.49 -2.45 2.76
CA GLY A 165 -1.00 -1.71 1.60
C GLY A 165 -1.72 -2.61 0.59
N GLY A 166 -2.52 -3.56 1.08
CA GLY A 166 -3.39 -4.39 0.27
C GLY A 166 -2.69 -5.53 -0.48
N ARG A 167 -1.59 -6.04 0.07
CA ARG A 167 -0.86 -7.16 -0.54
C ARG A 167 -1.34 -8.51 -0.08
N ASP A 168 -1.23 -9.49 -0.98
CA ASP A 168 -1.52 -10.90 -0.69
C ASP A 168 -0.75 -11.80 -1.68
N ILE A 169 -0.73 -13.08 -1.41
CA ILE A 169 -0.15 -14.11 -2.28
C ILE A 169 -1.23 -14.63 -3.21
N GLY A 170 -0.99 -14.62 -4.52
CA GLY A 170 -1.99 -15.06 -5.47
C GLY A 170 -1.55 -15.04 -6.93
N ILE A 171 -2.55 -15.17 -7.81
CA ILE A 171 -2.41 -15.10 -9.26
C ILE A 171 -3.43 -14.08 -9.77
N GLN A 172 -3.01 -13.22 -10.69
CA GLN A 172 -3.85 -12.21 -11.33
C GLN A 172 -3.71 -12.29 -12.84
N PHE A 173 -4.84 -12.18 -13.52
CA PHE A 173 -4.95 -11.99 -14.97
C PHE A 173 -5.42 -10.56 -15.22
N SER A 174 -4.83 -9.90 -16.22
CA SER A 174 -5.23 -8.53 -16.58
C SER A 174 -4.93 -8.23 -18.05
N GLY A 175 -5.58 -7.23 -18.58
CA GLY A 175 -5.33 -6.80 -19.95
C GLY A 175 -6.00 -5.49 -20.31
N ASP A 176 -5.50 -4.91 -21.38
CA ASP A 176 -5.97 -3.66 -21.96
C ASP A 176 -6.58 -3.93 -23.35
N LEU A 177 -7.85 -3.58 -23.54
CA LEU A 177 -8.65 -3.93 -24.71
C LEU A 177 -9.11 -2.69 -25.47
N PHE A 178 -9.58 -2.92 -26.70
CA PHE A 178 -10.23 -1.95 -27.57
C PHE A 178 -9.37 -0.70 -27.85
N PRO A 179 -8.31 -0.81 -28.68
CA PRO A 179 -7.54 0.35 -29.08
C PRO A 179 -8.42 1.31 -29.92
N ASN A 180 -8.37 2.60 -29.59
CA ASN A 180 -9.00 3.63 -30.41
C ASN A 180 -8.12 3.99 -31.63
N ALA A 181 -8.57 4.93 -32.47
CA ALA A 181 -7.85 5.35 -33.67
C ALA A 181 -6.40 5.84 -33.43
N ASN A 182 -6.08 6.28 -32.18
CA ASN A 182 -4.75 6.72 -31.79
C ASN A 182 -3.94 5.60 -31.09
N GLY A 183 -4.43 4.35 -31.15
CA GLY A 183 -3.77 3.20 -30.50
C GLY A 183 -3.93 3.14 -28.98
N ARG A 184 -4.63 4.10 -28.34
CA ARG A 184 -4.88 4.08 -26.89
C ARG A 184 -6.00 3.08 -26.59
N ARG A 185 -5.73 2.13 -25.70
CA ARG A 185 -6.72 1.15 -25.22
C ARG A 185 -7.68 1.84 -24.25
N ILE A 186 -8.97 1.56 -24.41
CA ILE A 186 -10.03 2.26 -23.68
C ILE A 186 -10.71 1.44 -22.58
N LEU A 187 -10.42 0.15 -22.51
CA LEU A 187 -10.93 -0.74 -21.46
C LEU A 187 -9.77 -1.50 -20.81
N HIS A 188 -9.78 -1.55 -19.49
CA HIS A 188 -8.93 -2.44 -18.71
C HIS A 188 -9.77 -3.42 -17.91
N TYR A 189 -9.30 -4.67 -17.81
CA TYR A 189 -9.86 -5.66 -16.91
C TYR A 189 -8.77 -6.30 -16.06
N GLN A 190 -9.12 -6.76 -14.88
CA GLN A 190 -8.27 -7.57 -14.02
C GLN A 190 -9.10 -8.52 -13.17
N VAL A 191 -8.60 -9.74 -12.97
CA VAL A 191 -9.20 -10.78 -12.12
C VAL A 191 -8.09 -11.49 -11.39
N GLY A 192 -8.22 -11.65 -10.08
CA GLY A 192 -7.22 -12.31 -9.25
C GLY A 192 -7.81 -13.30 -8.27
N VAL A 193 -7.01 -14.30 -7.93
CA VAL A 193 -7.28 -15.30 -6.89
C VAL A 193 -6.16 -15.23 -5.88
N TYR A 194 -6.50 -15.04 -4.61
CA TYR A 194 -5.54 -14.79 -3.52
C TYR A 194 -5.82 -15.68 -2.32
N ASN A 195 -4.85 -15.83 -1.42
CA ASN A 195 -5.02 -16.58 -0.18
C ASN A 195 -6.04 -15.96 0.78
N GLY A 196 -6.25 -14.63 0.74
CA GLY A 196 -7.19 -13.94 1.61
C GLY A 196 -6.67 -13.60 3.01
N GLU A 197 -5.39 -13.83 3.29
CA GLU A 197 -4.82 -13.74 4.63
C GLU A 197 -3.83 -12.59 4.81
N GLY A 198 -3.50 -11.88 3.72
CA GLY A 198 -2.59 -10.74 3.71
C GLY A 198 -1.13 -11.12 3.50
N VAL A 199 -0.23 -10.15 3.75
CA VAL A 199 1.19 -10.24 3.42
C VAL A 199 1.92 -11.31 4.23
N ASN A 200 2.78 -12.10 3.56
CA ASN A 200 3.62 -13.15 4.16
C ASN A 200 2.83 -14.20 4.97
N THR A 201 1.58 -14.42 4.61
CA THR A 201 0.69 -15.30 5.36
C THR A 201 0.16 -16.42 4.46
N LYS A 202 0.22 -17.65 4.97
CA LYS A 202 -0.37 -18.81 4.29
C LYS A 202 -1.89 -18.80 4.47
N ASP A 203 -2.57 -19.51 3.60
CA ASP A 203 -4.00 -19.76 3.73
C ASP A 203 -4.29 -20.62 4.97
N TYR A 204 -5.28 -20.23 5.77
CA TYR A 204 -5.66 -20.91 7.01
C TYR A 204 -7.00 -21.66 6.93
N ASP A 205 -7.87 -21.33 5.98
CA ASP A 205 -9.19 -21.96 5.85
C ASP A 205 -9.41 -22.68 4.51
N ASN A 206 -8.38 -22.75 3.67
CA ASN A 206 -8.40 -23.30 2.30
C ASN A 206 -9.43 -22.60 1.38
N ARG A 207 -9.91 -21.42 1.75
CA ARG A 207 -10.74 -20.57 0.91
C ARG A 207 -9.90 -19.52 0.21
N LYS A 208 -10.33 -19.14 -0.97
CA LYS A 208 -9.62 -18.11 -1.74
C LYS A 208 -10.46 -16.86 -1.87
N ASP A 209 -9.77 -15.73 -1.86
CA ASP A 209 -10.36 -14.45 -2.23
C ASP A 209 -10.36 -14.30 -3.74
N PHE A 210 -11.51 -14.01 -4.32
CA PHE A 210 -11.70 -13.67 -5.73
C PHE A 210 -11.92 -12.17 -5.84
N ILE A 211 -11.08 -11.49 -6.60
CA ILE A 211 -11.15 -10.05 -6.79
C ILE A 211 -11.16 -9.75 -8.28
N ALA A 212 -12.10 -8.93 -8.73
CA ALA A 212 -12.19 -8.49 -10.11
C ALA A 212 -12.35 -6.97 -10.18
N GLY A 213 -11.83 -6.37 -11.23
CA GLY A 213 -11.98 -4.96 -11.54
C GLY A 213 -12.07 -4.73 -13.04
N ILE A 214 -12.87 -3.76 -13.42
CA ILE A 214 -13.00 -3.30 -14.80
C ILE A 214 -13.12 -1.78 -14.81
N TRP A 215 -12.46 -1.13 -15.76
CA TRP A 215 -12.63 0.31 -15.96
C TRP A 215 -12.50 0.73 -17.42
N VAL A 216 -13.19 1.80 -17.71
CA VAL A 216 -13.12 2.46 -19.02
C VAL A 216 -12.32 3.74 -18.93
N MET A 217 -11.62 4.05 -20.01
CA MET A 217 -10.79 5.25 -20.18
C MET A 217 -11.28 6.06 -21.40
N PRO A 218 -12.44 6.74 -21.30
CA PRO A 218 -13.09 7.36 -22.47
C PRO A 218 -12.25 8.47 -23.08
N ILE A 219 -11.62 9.28 -22.26
CA ILE A 219 -10.69 10.35 -22.67
C ILE A 219 -9.34 10.19 -21.99
N LYS A 220 -8.32 10.90 -22.49
CA LYS A 220 -6.99 10.90 -21.87
C LYS A 220 -7.08 11.44 -20.44
N GLY A 221 -6.49 10.74 -19.51
CA GLY A 221 -6.46 11.09 -18.08
C GLY A 221 -7.68 10.63 -17.26
N LEU A 222 -8.82 10.35 -17.88
CA LEU A 222 -10.02 9.91 -17.16
C LEU A 222 -10.13 8.39 -17.18
N ARG A 223 -10.37 7.79 -16.01
CA ARG A 223 -10.80 6.40 -15.84
C ARG A 223 -11.98 6.29 -14.89
N ILE A 224 -12.90 5.41 -15.21
CA ILE A 224 -14.11 5.14 -14.41
C ILE A 224 -14.23 3.63 -14.28
N GLY A 225 -14.34 3.11 -13.08
CA GLY A 225 -14.29 1.68 -12.84
C GLY A 225 -15.11 1.19 -11.69
N ALA A 226 -15.27 -0.13 -11.67
CA ALA A 226 -15.92 -0.87 -10.61
C ALA A 226 -15.10 -2.11 -10.26
N PHE A 227 -15.16 -2.49 -8.99
CA PHE A 227 -14.44 -3.63 -8.44
C PHE A 227 -15.35 -4.46 -7.55
N GLY A 228 -15.13 -5.77 -7.56
CA GLY A 228 -15.78 -6.72 -6.68
C GLY A 228 -14.76 -7.60 -5.98
N TRP A 229 -15.05 -7.98 -4.75
CA TRP A 229 -14.24 -8.86 -3.94
C TRP A 229 -15.15 -9.77 -3.13
N THR A 230 -14.95 -11.09 -3.27
CA THR A 230 -15.57 -12.09 -2.42
C THR A 230 -14.51 -13.02 -1.86
N GLY A 231 -14.59 -13.31 -0.57
CA GLY A 231 -13.61 -14.13 0.12
C GLY A 231 -13.85 -14.25 1.60
N SER A 232 -12.82 -14.65 2.33
CA SER A 232 -12.90 -14.85 3.77
C SER A 232 -11.56 -14.63 4.46
N ARG A 233 -11.61 -14.47 5.78
CA ARG A 233 -10.45 -14.57 6.66
C ARG A 233 -10.63 -15.75 7.58
N GLY A 234 -9.69 -16.69 7.53
CA GLY A 234 -9.76 -17.95 8.25
C GLY A 234 -9.38 -17.86 9.72
N GLN A 235 -9.79 -18.87 10.48
CA GLN A 235 -9.42 -19.10 11.88
C GLN A 235 -9.57 -17.89 12.79
N MET A 236 -10.65 -17.13 12.64
CA MET A 236 -10.99 -16.03 13.54
C MET A 236 -11.62 -16.57 14.80
N VAL A 237 -11.06 -16.26 15.97
CA VAL A 237 -11.60 -16.61 17.28
C VAL A 237 -12.96 -15.90 17.46
N ASP A 238 -14.00 -16.67 17.70
CA ASP A 238 -15.35 -16.17 17.91
C ASP A 238 -15.69 -16.20 19.41
N PRO A 239 -15.79 -15.04 20.07
CA PRO A 239 -16.08 -14.99 21.50
C PRO A 239 -17.48 -15.49 21.86
N ASN A 240 -18.38 -15.60 20.89
CA ASN A 240 -19.75 -16.10 21.09
C ASN A 240 -19.90 -17.60 20.79
N LEU A 241 -18.82 -18.27 20.39
CA LEU A 241 -18.81 -19.68 20.03
C LEU A 241 -17.79 -20.43 20.88
N THR A 242 -18.28 -21.18 21.85
CA THR A 242 -17.41 -21.97 22.75
C THR A 242 -17.54 -23.47 22.50
N ASP A 243 -16.50 -24.19 22.82
CA ASP A 243 -16.54 -25.66 22.84
C ASP A 243 -17.30 -26.09 24.09
N PRO A 244 -18.35 -26.90 23.98
CA PRO A 244 -19.18 -27.30 25.13
C PRO A 244 -18.44 -28.23 26.09
N VAL A 245 -17.30 -28.83 25.69
CA VAL A 245 -16.54 -29.74 26.51
C VAL A 245 -15.36 -29.06 27.21
N THR A 246 -14.61 -28.23 26.43
CA THR A 246 -13.40 -27.56 26.96
C THR A 246 -13.66 -26.16 27.46
N GLY A 247 -14.76 -25.51 27.07
CA GLY A 247 -15.06 -24.11 27.37
C GLY A 247 -14.20 -23.11 26.56
N GLU A 248 -13.36 -23.57 25.66
CA GLU A 248 -12.49 -22.72 24.85
C GLU A 248 -13.26 -22.08 23.69
N ALA A 249 -12.88 -20.87 23.32
CA ALA A 249 -13.45 -20.19 22.17
C ALA A 249 -13.09 -20.90 20.86
N LYS A 250 -14.09 -21.16 20.03
CA LYS A 250 -13.91 -21.78 18.71
C LYS A 250 -13.52 -20.73 17.66
N THR A 251 -12.93 -21.20 16.58
CA THR A 251 -12.59 -20.39 15.43
C THR A 251 -13.57 -20.62 14.27
N ARG A 252 -13.75 -19.59 13.46
CA ARG A 252 -14.47 -19.67 12.18
C ARG A 252 -13.88 -18.76 11.13
N SER A 253 -14.27 -18.93 9.87
CA SER A 253 -13.97 -17.98 8.80
C SER A 253 -14.97 -16.81 8.83
N VAL A 254 -14.44 -15.60 8.63
CA VAL A 254 -15.23 -14.36 8.52
C VAL A 254 -15.23 -13.92 7.05
N GLU A 255 -16.41 -13.65 6.53
CA GLU A 255 -16.59 -13.19 5.16
C GLU A 255 -15.93 -11.82 4.90
N LYS A 256 -15.43 -11.64 3.67
CA LYS A 256 -14.92 -10.38 3.10
C LYS A 256 -15.56 -10.15 1.74
N ASN A 257 -16.81 -9.71 1.73
CA ASN A 257 -17.52 -9.36 0.49
C ASN A 257 -17.50 -7.84 0.33
N ARG A 258 -16.87 -7.33 -0.72
CA ARG A 258 -16.65 -5.89 -0.94
C ARG A 258 -16.95 -5.50 -2.37
N TYR A 259 -17.39 -4.27 -2.57
CA TYR A 259 -17.39 -3.65 -3.88
C TYR A 259 -16.90 -2.20 -3.79
N CYS A 260 -16.38 -1.71 -4.91
CA CYS A 260 -15.89 -0.35 -5.03
C CYS A 260 -16.33 0.26 -6.36
N LEU A 261 -16.70 1.54 -6.31
CA LEU A 261 -16.90 2.38 -7.49
C LEU A 261 -15.85 3.48 -7.45
N SER A 262 -15.18 3.70 -8.56
CA SER A 262 -14.03 4.60 -8.66
C SER A 262 -14.10 5.49 -9.87
N ILE A 263 -13.75 6.75 -9.70
CA ILE A 263 -13.49 7.72 -10.77
C ILE A 263 -12.18 8.44 -10.51
N GLU A 264 -11.38 8.61 -11.54
CA GLU A 264 -10.14 9.37 -11.46
C GLU A 264 -9.88 10.14 -12.74
N TYR A 265 -9.43 11.37 -12.59
CA TYR A 265 -8.81 12.16 -13.64
C TYR A 265 -7.40 12.52 -13.22
N ASP A 266 -6.41 12.12 -14.03
CA ASP A 266 -4.99 12.39 -13.79
C ASP A 266 -4.33 12.79 -15.10
N LEU A 267 -4.10 14.09 -15.26
CA LEU A 267 -3.48 14.67 -16.46
C LEU A 267 -2.92 16.06 -16.18
N ASN A 268 -1.72 16.37 -16.72
CA ASN A 268 -1.10 17.70 -16.69
C ASN A 268 -0.94 18.28 -15.28
N ASP A 269 -0.46 17.48 -14.32
CA ASP A 269 -0.30 17.84 -12.91
C ASP A 269 -1.62 18.04 -12.13
N TYR A 270 -2.78 17.81 -12.74
CA TYR A 270 -4.07 17.78 -12.06
C TYR A 270 -4.43 16.34 -11.73
N THR A 271 -4.75 16.06 -10.46
CA THR A 271 -5.28 14.76 -10.04
C THR A 271 -6.56 14.97 -9.25
N PHE A 272 -7.65 14.36 -9.72
CA PHE A 272 -8.92 14.29 -9.00
C PHE A 272 -9.33 12.83 -8.88
N ARG A 273 -9.72 12.38 -7.69
CA ARG A 273 -10.18 11.01 -7.46
C ARG A 273 -11.33 10.98 -6.47
N GLY A 274 -12.28 10.10 -6.72
CA GLY A 274 -13.31 9.74 -5.78
C GLY A 274 -13.59 8.26 -5.82
N GLU A 275 -13.74 7.63 -4.66
CA GLU A 275 -14.06 6.22 -4.53
C GLU A 275 -15.08 6.03 -3.41
N TYR A 276 -16.01 5.11 -3.64
CA TYR A 276 -16.93 4.56 -2.64
C TYR A 276 -16.63 3.09 -2.47
N VAL A 277 -16.47 2.63 -1.24
CA VAL A 277 -16.25 1.21 -0.92
C VAL A 277 -17.29 0.76 0.10
N HIS A 278 -17.89 -0.40 -0.17
CA HIS A 278 -18.73 -1.14 0.76
C HIS A 278 -18.07 -2.46 1.14
N SER A 279 -18.23 -2.88 2.39
CA SER A 279 -17.73 -4.14 2.91
C SER A 279 -18.81 -4.83 3.75
N GLN A 280 -18.96 -6.13 3.54
CA GLN A 280 -19.70 -7.04 4.42
C GLN A 280 -18.73 -8.02 5.05
N GLY A 281 -18.90 -8.32 6.32
CA GLY A 281 -18.08 -9.18 7.16
C GLY A 281 -17.66 -8.48 8.45
N TRP A 282 -17.59 -9.25 9.54
CA TRP A 282 -17.29 -8.76 10.89
C TRP A 282 -15.89 -8.13 11.00
N GLY A 283 -15.79 -7.11 11.83
CA GLY A 283 -14.50 -6.50 12.17
C GLY A 283 -13.71 -7.32 13.17
N ALA A 284 -12.38 -7.11 13.19
CA ALA A 284 -11.47 -7.70 14.17
C ALA A 284 -11.20 -6.76 15.34
N ALA A 285 -10.82 -7.31 16.48
CA ALA A 285 -10.46 -6.57 17.68
C ALA A 285 -9.31 -5.57 17.44
N SER A 286 -8.33 -5.94 16.61
CA SER A 286 -7.23 -5.07 16.22
C SER A 286 -7.01 -5.08 14.71
N PRO A 287 -7.60 -4.12 13.99
CA PRO A 287 -7.42 -4.00 12.54
C PRO A 287 -5.95 -3.86 12.14
N GLY A 288 -5.57 -4.55 11.06
CA GLY A 288 -4.23 -4.44 10.48
C GLY A 288 -3.08 -5.09 11.26
N ASN A 289 -3.32 -5.66 12.44
CA ASN A 289 -2.27 -6.20 13.34
C ASN A 289 -2.16 -7.73 13.32
N ASN A 290 -2.78 -8.39 12.35
CA ASN A 290 -2.84 -9.86 12.27
C ASN A 290 -3.50 -10.53 13.48
N VAL A 291 -4.34 -9.81 14.20
CA VAL A 291 -5.11 -10.36 15.31
C VAL A 291 -6.30 -11.16 14.77
N ARG A 292 -6.51 -12.35 15.29
CA ARG A 292 -7.55 -13.28 14.86
C ARG A 292 -8.68 -13.39 15.87
N ALA A 293 -9.22 -12.26 16.32
CA ALA A 293 -10.37 -12.22 17.22
C ALA A 293 -11.48 -11.34 16.60
N ILE A 294 -12.70 -11.86 16.55
CA ILE A 294 -13.87 -11.13 16.08
C ILE A 294 -14.28 -10.13 17.15
N ASP A 295 -14.59 -8.91 16.70
CA ASP A 295 -15.18 -7.87 17.54
C ASP A 295 -16.55 -7.51 16.98
N TYR A 296 -17.60 -8.05 17.60
CA TYR A 296 -18.97 -7.85 17.20
C TYR A 296 -19.44 -6.40 17.33
N SER A 297 -18.80 -5.61 18.22
CA SER A 297 -19.12 -4.18 18.38
C SER A 297 -18.82 -3.35 17.13
N LYS A 298 -17.98 -3.87 16.23
CA LYS A 298 -17.67 -3.23 14.94
C LYS A 298 -18.66 -3.54 13.83
N GLY A 299 -19.72 -4.34 14.12
CA GLY A 299 -20.74 -4.72 13.15
C GLY A 299 -20.23 -5.60 12.00
N ASP A 300 -21.16 -6.09 11.21
CA ASP A 300 -20.92 -6.97 10.05
C ASP A 300 -20.83 -6.22 8.72
N LYS A 301 -20.98 -4.91 8.72
CA LYS A 301 -20.95 -4.05 7.53
C LYS A 301 -20.14 -2.79 7.82
N ALA A 302 -19.48 -2.28 6.79
CA ALA A 302 -18.86 -0.96 6.82
C ALA A 302 -18.88 -0.36 5.43
N ASP A 303 -18.87 0.95 5.34
CA ASP A 303 -18.66 1.64 4.08
C ASP A 303 -17.96 3.00 4.28
N GLY A 304 -17.63 3.61 3.19
CA GLY A 304 -17.10 4.95 3.19
C GLY A 304 -16.79 5.45 1.79
N TRP A 305 -16.45 6.70 1.71
CA TRP A 305 -16.07 7.34 0.46
C TRP A 305 -15.08 8.47 0.71
N TYR A 306 -14.43 8.86 -0.33
CA TYR A 306 -13.65 10.08 -0.34
C TYR A 306 -13.70 10.74 -1.72
N VAL A 307 -13.41 12.02 -1.73
CA VAL A 307 -13.06 12.79 -2.92
C VAL A 307 -11.87 13.66 -2.62
N PHE A 308 -10.94 13.75 -3.56
CA PHE A 308 -9.82 14.68 -3.42
C PHE A 308 -9.46 15.35 -4.74
N GLY A 309 -8.79 16.48 -4.63
CA GLY A 309 -8.12 17.17 -5.73
C GLY A 309 -6.71 17.59 -5.36
N ILE A 310 -5.79 17.49 -6.31
CA ILE A 310 -4.45 18.04 -6.28
C ILE A 310 -4.30 18.91 -7.52
N VAL A 311 -3.95 20.18 -7.34
CA VAL A 311 -3.84 21.15 -8.43
C VAL A 311 -2.49 21.89 -8.38
N PRO A 312 -1.84 22.16 -9.53
CA PRO A 312 -0.59 22.89 -9.55
C PRO A 312 -0.85 24.38 -9.32
N LEU A 313 -0.21 24.94 -8.29
CA LEU A 313 -0.07 26.41 -8.10
C LEU A 313 1.14 26.93 -8.91
N ILE A 314 2.22 26.16 -8.91
CA ILE A 314 3.38 26.38 -9.77
C ILE A 314 3.64 25.04 -10.47
N LYS A 315 3.48 25.03 -11.78
CA LYS A 315 3.59 23.82 -12.60
C LYS A 315 4.86 23.03 -12.29
N GLY A 316 4.68 21.73 -11.98
CA GLY A 316 5.76 20.79 -11.66
C GLY A 316 6.49 21.07 -10.34
N LYS A 317 6.09 22.08 -9.53
CA LYS A 317 6.84 22.51 -8.33
C LYS A 317 6.02 22.65 -7.07
N LEU A 318 4.91 23.39 -7.08
CA LEU A 318 4.06 23.64 -5.92
C LEU A 318 2.63 23.25 -6.24
N PHE A 319 2.04 22.45 -5.36
CA PHE A 319 0.69 21.93 -5.52
C PHE A 319 -0.14 22.23 -4.28
N ALA A 320 -1.38 22.64 -4.49
CA ALA A 320 -2.39 22.67 -3.45
C ALA A 320 -3.24 21.40 -3.53
N LYS A 321 -3.72 20.95 -2.36
CA LYS A 321 -4.55 19.74 -2.27
C LYS A 321 -5.64 19.90 -1.23
N ALA A 322 -6.78 19.25 -1.50
CA ALA A 322 -7.87 19.11 -0.56
C ALA A 322 -8.52 17.76 -0.68
N ARG A 323 -8.94 17.17 0.43
CA ARG A 323 -9.66 15.90 0.52
C ARG A 323 -10.80 16.00 1.53
N TYR A 324 -11.94 15.45 1.18
CA TYR A 324 -12.99 15.09 2.13
C TYR A 324 -13.14 13.58 2.14
N GLN A 325 -13.27 12.99 3.31
CA GLN A 325 -13.48 11.56 3.48
C GLN A 325 -14.44 11.25 4.61
N CYS A 326 -15.14 10.15 4.46
CA CYS A 326 -16.06 9.60 5.44
C CYS A 326 -15.89 8.09 5.50
N TYR A 327 -15.76 7.55 6.69
CA TYR A 327 -15.79 6.11 6.95
C TYR A 327 -16.87 5.83 8.01
N ARG A 328 -17.71 4.81 7.76
CA ARG A 328 -18.73 4.39 8.70
C ARG A 328 -18.49 2.93 9.09
N ASN A 329 -18.06 2.74 10.30
CA ASN A 329 -18.06 1.42 10.92
C ASN A 329 -19.55 1.05 11.18
N GLN A 330 -19.95 -0.19 11.00
CA GLN A 330 -21.35 -0.65 11.08
C GLN A 330 -22.32 -0.02 10.02
N LYS A 331 -21.80 0.78 9.07
CA LYS A 331 -22.61 1.52 8.10
C LYS A 331 -23.61 2.51 8.76
N ASP A 332 -23.29 2.98 9.94
CA ASP A 332 -24.09 3.87 10.74
C ASP A 332 -23.42 5.25 10.87
N TRP A 333 -24.23 6.30 10.88
CA TRP A 333 -23.78 7.67 11.08
C TRP A 333 -23.27 7.94 12.50
N GLU A 334 -23.79 7.24 13.50
CA GLU A 334 -23.33 7.33 14.88
C GLU A 334 -21.90 6.79 15.07
N THR A 335 -21.43 5.97 14.15
CA THR A 335 -20.06 5.45 14.14
C THR A 335 -19.20 6.06 13.03
N SER A 336 -19.63 7.19 12.45
CA SER A 336 -18.93 7.82 11.34
C SER A 336 -17.69 8.58 11.80
N VAL A 337 -16.64 8.48 11.00
CA VAL A 337 -15.43 9.32 11.05
C VAL A 337 -15.42 10.16 9.79
N ASN A 338 -15.54 11.47 9.94
CA ASN A 338 -15.49 12.43 8.84
C ASN A 338 -14.23 13.27 8.96
N GLN A 339 -13.56 13.52 7.84
CA GLN A 339 -12.32 14.28 7.84
C GLN A 339 -12.28 15.23 6.65
N VAL A 340 -11.93 16.49 6.92
CA VAL A 340 -11.60 17.49 5.93
C VAL A 340 -10.10 17.76 6.01
N GLU A 341 -9.43 17.66 4.89
CA GLU A 341 -7.97 17.82 4.82
C GLU A 341 -7.61 18.84 3.75
N CYS A 342 -6.59 19.62 4.03
CA CYS A 342 -5.97 20.51 3.05
C CYS A 342 -4.46 20.55 3.25
N GLY A 343 -3.73 20.92 2.20
CA GLY A 343 -2.28 20.98 2.32
C GLY A 343 -1.59 21.45 1.04
N LEU A 344 -0.28 21.46 1.14
CA LEU A 344 0.64 21.84 0.08
C LEU A 344 1.70 20.76 -0.10
N ASN A 345 2.10 20.55 -1.36
CA ASN A 345 3.25 19.72 -1.71
C ASN A 345 4.26 20.57 -2.46
N TYR A 346 5.51 20.59 -2.04
CA TYR A 346 6.58 21.32 -2.71
C TYR A 346 7.70 20.38 -3.14
N LYS A 347 7.99 20.35 -4.43
CA LYS A 347 9.09 19.60 -5.02
C LYS A 347 10.35 20.45 -5.09
N PHE A 348 11.34 20.13 -4.25
CA PHE A 348 12.68 20.73 -4.33
C PHE A 348 13.39 20.26 -5.60
N THR A 349 13.32 18.96 -5.86
CA THR A 349 13.85 18.29 -7.04
C THR A 349 12.88 17.18 -7.48
N LYS A 350 13.19 16.48 -8.57
CA LYS A 350 12.43 15.27 -8.96
C LYS A 350 12.48 14.15 -7.92
N ASN A 351 13.47 14.20 -7.01
CA ASN A 351 13.76 13.14 -6.03
C ASN A 351 13.50 13.58 -4.58
N LEU A 352 13.21 14.86 -4.32
CA LEU A 352 13.00 15.38 -2.97
C LEU A 352 11.75 16.27 -2.95
N GLU A 353 10.79 15.92 -2.09
CA GLU A 353 9.51 16.60 -1.95
C GLU A 353 9.13 16.72 -0.48
N ILE A 354 8.47 17.80 -0.11
CA ILE A 354 7.89 18.00 1.22
C ILE A 354 6.38 18.17 1.09
N HIS A 355 5.65 17.56 2.00
CA HIS A 355 4.20 17.69 2.16
C HIS A 355 3.90 18.33 3.50
N ALA A 356 2.94 19.25 3.53
CA ALA A 356 2.40 19.81 4.76
C ALA A 356 0.87 19.73 4.68
N GLU A 357 0.25 19.12 5.67
CA GLU A 357 -1.19 18.83 5.70
C GLU A 357 -1.79 19.25 7.04
N TYR A 358 -2.99 19.77 6.97
CA TYR A 358 -3.87 20.00 8.10
C TYR A 358 -5.14 19.20 7.88
N SER A 359 -5.62 18.56 8.94
CA SER A 359 -6.86 17.79 8.93
C SER A 359 -7.72 18.15 10.13
N HIS A 360 -9.00 18.38 9.88
CA HIS A 360 -10.02 18.43 10.92
C HIS A 360 -10.83 17.14 10.89
N VAL A 361 -10.89 16.45 12.02
CA VAL A 361 -11.54 15.13 12.16
C VAL A 361 -12.74 15.27 13.09
N ASN A 362 -13.90 14.74 12.66
CA ASN A 362 -15.06 14.48 13.50
C ASN A 362 -15.23 12.96 13.60
N ASP A 363 -14.82 12.38 14.71
CA ASP A 363 -14.86 10.96 15.02
C ASP A 363 -15.95 10.66 16.05
N ARG A 364 -17.09 10.20 15.60
CA ARG A 364 -18.23 9.87 16.46
C ARG A 364 -18.07 8.57 17.24
N THR A 365 -17.02 7.81 16.99
CA THR A 365 -16.68 6.64 17.80
C THR A 365 -16.05 6.98 19.14
N LEU A 366 -15.62 8.23 19.33
CA LEU A 366 -15.08 8.75 20.57
C LEU A 366 -16.22 9.17 21.53
N ALA A 367 -15.89 9.36 22.79
CA ALA A 367 -16.83 9.81 23.79
C ALA A 367 -17.44 11.17 23.44
N GLU A 368 -18.67 11.42 23.88
CA GLU A 368 -19.35 12.70 23.71
C GLU A 368 -18.49 13.87 24.21
N GLY A 369 -18.47 14.96 23.46
CA GLY A 369 -17.60 16.11 23.71
C GLY A 369 -16.18 15.96 23.21
N LYS A 370 -15.73 14.78 22.77
CA LYS A 370 -14.36 14.52 22.26
C LYS A 370 -14.29 14.16 20.77
N HIS A 371 -15.39 14.34 20.07
CA HIS A 371 -15.50 13.92 18.67
C HIS A 371 -14.61 14.70 17.71
N ASN A 372 -14.28 15.97 18.03
CA ASN A 372 -13.55 16.85 17.13
C ASN A 372 -12.11 17.00 17.58
N TYR A 373 -11.18 16.85 16.64
CA TYR A 373 -9.76 17.11 16.84
C TYR A 373 -9.06 17.48 15.54
N ASN A 374 -7.84 17.99 15.67
CA ASN A 374 -7.03 18.42 14.54
C ASN A 374 -5.76 17.57 14.43
N LEU A 375 -5.29 17.45 13.19
CA LEU A 375 -4.02 16.80 12.86
C LEU A 375 -3.19 17.76 12.02
N ILE A 376 -1.90 17.80 12.30
CA ILE A 376 -0.89 18.41 11.45
C ILE A 376 0.09 17.32 11.06
N ASP A 377 0.37 17.21 9.77
CA ASP A 377 1.30 16.24 9.23
C ASP A 377 2.31 16.98 8.35
N VAL A 378 3.59 16.71 8.57
CA VAL A 378 4.68 17.18 7.71
C VAL A 378 5.51 15.99 7.32
N GLU A 379 5.62 15.71 6.02
CA GLU A 379 6.35 14.56 5.50
C GLU A 379 7.41 15.01 4.50
N LEU A 380 8.61 14.48 4.65
CA LEU A 380 9.72 14.62 3.71
C LEU A 380 9.93 13.30 2.97
N ASP A 381 9.76 13.37 1.67
CA ASP A 381 9.89 12.26 0.74
C ASP A 381 11.16 12.36 -0.08
N PHE A 382 11.97 11.31 -0.09
CA PHE A 382 13.15 11.24 -0.96
C PHE A 382 13.21 9.92 -1.72
N ARG A 383 13.65 9.98 -2.99
CA ARG A 383 13.74 8.87 -3.94
C ARG A 383 15.17 8.71 -4.44
N PHE A 384 15.59 7.49 -4.71
CA PHE A 384 16.91 7.16 -5.27
C PHE A 384 16.86 6.00 -6.27
#